data_c9de7fca7e884f51db8120bdc5f90c14
#
_entry.id   c9de7fca7e884f51db8120bdc5f90c14
#
_cell.length_a   1.000
_cell.length_b   1.000
_cell.length_c   1.000
_cell.angle_alpha   90.00
_cell.angle_beta   90.00
_cell.angle_gamma   90.00
#
_symmetry.space_group_name_H-M   'P 1'
#
loop_
_entity.id
_entity.type
_entity.pdbx_description
1 polymer ?
#
loop_
_entity_poly.entity_id
_entity_poly.type
_entity_poly.pdbx_seq_one_letter_code
_entity_poly.pdbx_strand_id
1 'polypeptide(L)'
;MAQEDVFKKLVSHCKEYGFVFPSSEIYDGLGAVYDYGQYGVELKNNIKKYWWDSMTLLHENVVGIDSAIFMHPTIWKASGHVDAFNDPLIDNKDSKKRYRADVLIEDHLAKIEEKMNKEVAKAAKKFGEAFDEAQFRATNGRMLEYQAKWNEIHERYSKDMNDSNFEDLRQLILDCEIVCPISGTRNWTDVRQFNLMFSTEMGSTADGAMKVYLRPETAQGIFVNFLNVQKTGRMKIPFGIAQIGKAFRNEIVARQFIFRMREFEQMEMQFFVRPGEEMEWFKQWKATRLKWHQAMGLGNEKYRYHDHEKLAHYANAATDIEFEMPFGFKEVEGIQSRTNFDLSQHEKFSGKKVQYFDPELNQSYTPYVIETSIGVDRVFLSVMAGSYCEETLESGETRVVLKLPAALAPIKLAVLPLVKKDGLPEKAEEIMKMLRFDFRCQYDEKDSIGKRYRRQDAIGTPYCITVDHDTLKDNCVTIRFRDTMEQERVSIDKLHDIISEKVSMKNLLKKIME
;
A
#
# COMPACT_ATOMS: atom_id res chain seq x y z
N MET A 1 -19.92 -7.55 13.76
CA MET A 1 -18.87 -6.81 14.52
C MET A 1 -18.72 -5.44 13.89
N ALA A 2 -18.50 -4.38 14.66
CA ALA A 2 -18.21 -3.08 14.10
C ALA A 2 -16.84 -3.13 13.37
N GLN A 3 -16.72 -2.47 12.24
CA GLN A 3 -15.46 -2.46 11.43
C GLN A 3 -14.23 -2.02 12.26
N GLU A 4 -14.44 -1.12 13.22
CA GLU A 4 -13.39 -0.65 14.14
C GLU A 4 -12.84 -1.77 15.05
N ASP A 5 -13.68 -2.73 15.45
CA ASP A 5 -13.25 -3.88 16.27
C ASP A 5 -12.36 -4.84 15.46
N VAL A 6 -12.66 -5.04 14.17
CA VAL A 6 -11.84 -5.88 13.28
C VAL A 6 -10.45 -5.28 13.10
N PHE A 7 -10.36 -3.96 12.92
CA PHE A 7 -9.09 -3.28 12.77
C PHE A 7 -8.21 -3.37 14.03
N LYS A 8 -8.80 -3.17 15.20
CA LYS A 8 -8.09 -3.32 16.49
C LYS A 8 -7.56 -4.74 16.69
N LYS A 9 -8.36 -5.75 16.36
CA LYS A 9 -7.95 -7.16 16.41
C LYS A 9 -6.79 -7.44 15.45
N LEU A 10 -6.85 -6.93 14.23
CA LEU A 10 -5.79 -7.08 13.24
C LEU A 10 -4.46 -6.47 13.73
N VAL A 11 -4.50 -5.25 14.28
CA VAL A 11 -3.31 -4.57 14.83
C VAL A 11 -2.73 -5.37 16.00
N SER A 12 -3.58 -5.84 16.92
CA SER A 12 -3.15 -6.70 18.03
C SER A 12 -2.51 -7.99 17.53
N HIS A 13 -3.13 -8.64 16.54
CA HIS A 13 -2.61 -9.85 15.91
C HIS A 13 -1.24 -9.62 15.26
N CYS A 14 -1.05 -8.50 14.54
CA CYS A 14 0.23 -8.16 13.94
C CYS A 14 1.35 -8.06 14.99
N LYS A 15 1.06 -7.47 16.14
CA LYS A 15 2.01 -7.33 17.25
C LYS A 15 2.26 -8.67 17.93
N GLU A 16 1.22 -9.40 18.30
CA GLU A 16 1.30 -10.66 19.02
C GLU A 16 2.10 -11.73 18.25
N TYR A 17 1.89 -11.81 16.95
CA TYR A 17 2.49 -12.84 16.10
C TYR A 17 3.75 -12.40 15.34
N GLY A 18 4.34 -11.25 15.67
CA GLY A 18 5.63 -10.85 15.13
C GLY A 18 5.60 -10.40 13.67
N PHE A 19 4.52 -9.72 13.25
CA PHE A 19 4.42 -9.08 11.95
C PHE A 19 4.91 -7.64 11.99
N VAL A 20 4.36 -6.82 12.90
CA VAL A 20 4.68 -5.39 12.98
C VAL A 20 4.71 -4.93 14.43
N PHE A 21 5.75 -4.18 14.79
CA PHE A 21 5.95 -3.57 16.10
C PHE A 21 6.05 -2.05 15.99
N PRO A 22 5.65 -1.28 17.00
CA PRO A 22 6.08 0.12 17.11
C PRO A 22 7.60 0.19 17.16
N SER A 23 8.21 1.06 16.36
CA SER A 23 9.67 1.21 16.37
C SER A 23 10.14 1.76 17.71
N SER A 24 11.26 1.22 18.24
CA SER A 24 11.87 1.65 19.49
C SER A 24 10.94 1.56 20.72
N GLU A 25 10.09 0.53 20.79
CA GLU A 25 9.06 0.37 21.83
C GLU A 25 9.63 0.40 23.26
N ILE A 26 10.88 -0.04 23.47
CA ILE A 26 11.55 0.04 24.78
C ILE A 26 11.81 1.46 25.27
N TYR A 27 11.67 2.47 24.39
CA TYR A 27 11.76 3.90 24.67
C TYR A 27 10.42 4.61 24.42
N ASP A 28 9.30 3.94 24.67
CA ASP A 28 7.92 4.40 24.42
C ASP A 28 7.58 4.63 22.95
N GLY A 29 8.42 4.16 22.04
CA GLY A 29 8.21 4.19 20.60
C GLY A 29 8.47 5.55 19.95
N LEU A 30 8.56 5.54 18.63
CA LEU A 30 8.58 6.75 17.79
C LEU A 30 7.30 6.81 16.96
N GLY A 31 6.52 7.89 17.11
CA GLY A 31 5.22 8.02 16.47
C GLY A 31 5.27 7.88 14.95
N ALA A 32 4.41 7.04 14.40
CA ALA A 32 4.31 6.74 12.96
C ALA A 32 5.56 6.12 12.32
N VAL A 33 6.34 5.41 13.10
CA VAL A 33 7.46 4.59 12.63
C VAL A 33 7.27 3.18 13.19
N TYR A 34 7.46 2.16 12.35
CA TYR A 34 7.20 0.76 12.70
C TYR A 34 8.34 -0.13 12.21
N ASP A 35 8.58 -1.20 12.96
CA ASP A 35 9.51 -2.26 12.63
C ASP A 35 8.73 -3.49 12.18
N TYR A 36 9.24 -4.19 11.16
CA TYR A 36 8.67 -5.47 10.73
C TYR A 36 9.37 -6.61 11.44
N GLY A 37 8.61 -7.41 12.17
CA GLY A 37 9.13 -8.59 12.88
C GLY A 37 9.44 -9.74 11.92
N GLN A 38 9.77 -10.91 12.51
CA GLN A 38 10.28 -12.07 11.77
C GLN A 38 9.34 -12.61 10.67
N TYR A 39 8.02 -12.51 10.85
CA TYR A 39 7.06 -12.89 9.81
C TYR A 39 6.69 -11.72 8.91
N GLY A 40 6.66 -10.53 9.47
CA GLY A 40 6.37 -9.30 8.72
C GLY A 40 7.39 -9.02 7.64
N VAL A 41 8.70 -9.13 7.95
CA VAL A 41 9.76 -8.88 6.96
C VAL A 41 9.70 -9.88 5.81
N GLU A 42 9.39 -11.15 6.08
CA GLU A 42 9.29 -12.17 5.03
C GLU A 42 8.07 -11.94 4.13
N LEU A 43 6.90 -11.63 4.72
CA LEU A 43 5.71 -11.26 3.93
C LEU A 43 5.99 -10.02 3.07
N LYS A 44 6.62 -9.00 3.65
CA LYS A 44 6.97 -7.76 2.96
C LYS A 44 7.95 -8.02 1.78
N ASN A 45 8.96 -8.85 1.99
CA ASN A 45 9.90 -9.24 0.94
C ASN A 45 9.23 -10.04 -0.18
N ASN A 46 8.30 -10.95 0.16
CA ASN A 46 7.53 -11.70 -0.82
C ASN A 46 6.62 -10.78 -1.66
N ILE A 47 5.99 -9.77 -1.06
CA ILE A 47 5.20 -8.75 -1.78
C ILE A 47 6.09 -7.95 -2.73
N LYS A 48 7.26 -7.48 -2.26
CA LYS A 48 8.22 -6.75 -3.09
C LYS A 48 8.71 -7.62 -4.26
N LYS A 49 9.02 -8.89 -3.99
CA LYS A 49 9.44 -9.82 -5.04
C LYS A 49 8.34 -10.06 -6.08
N TYR A 50 7.09 -10.24 -5.63
CA TYR A 50 5.94 -10.41 -6.53
C TYR A 50 5.76 -9.19 -7.45
N TRP A 51 5.87 -7.98 -6.90
CA TRP A 51 5.79 -6.76 -7.69
C TRP A 51 6.98 -6.64 -8.65
N TRP A 52 8.20 -6.85 -8.17
CA TRP A 52 9.42 -6.75 -8.97
C TRP A 52 9.41 -7.72 -10.15
N ASP A 53 9.09 -8.96 -9.89
CA ASP A 53 9.00 -9.99 -10.92
C ASP A 53 7.89 -9.67 -11.93
N SER A 54 6.76 -9.14 -11.48
CA SER A 54 5.68 -8.74 -12.38
C SER A 54 6.07 -7.59 -13.31
N MET A 55 6.93 -6.69 -12.86
CA MET A 55 7.44 -5.58 -13.69
C MET A 55 8.56 -6.02 -14.63
N THR A 56 9.56 -6.72 -14.11
CA THR A 56 10.82 -6.96 -14.86
C THR A 56 10.87 -8.29 -15.60
N LEU A 57 10.01 -9.26 -15.25
CA LEU A 57 9.93 -10.55 -15.97
C LEU A 57 8.77 -10.62 -16.96
N LEU A 58 7.62 -9.96 -16.65
CA LEU A 58 6.46 -9.99 -17.55
C LEU A 58 6.49 -8.90 -18.62
N HIS A 59 7.38 -7.90 -18.48
CA HIS A 59 7.54 -6.79 -19.42
C HIS A 59 9.00 -6.69 -19.87
N GLU A 60 9.29 -7.09 -21.11
CA GLU A 60 10.64 -7.08 -21.68
C GLU A 60 11.26 -5.67 -21.78
N ASN A 61 10.40 -4.65 -21.79
CA ASN A 61 10.77 -3.25 -21.88
C ASN A 61 10.72 -2.52 -20.53
N VAL A 62 10.73 -3.23 -19.41
CA VAL A 62 10.84 -2.64 -18.06
C VAL A 62 12.12 -3.13 -17.40
N VAL A 63 12.95 -2.19 -16.95
CA VAL A 63 14.20 -2.47 -16.25
C VAL A 63 14.20 -1.86 -14.86
N GLY A 64 15.06 -2.34 -13.98
CA GLY A 64 15.14 -1.87 -12.61
C GLY A 64 16.32 -0.96 -12.35
N ILE A 65 16.18 -0.03 -11.38
CA ILE A 65 17.28 0.71 -10.77
C ILE A 65 17.16 0.72 -9.26
N ASP A 66 18.24 1.11 -8.59
CA ASP A 66 18.24 1.48 -7.17
C ASP A 66 18.98 2.82 -7.03
N SER A 67 18.23 3.92 -6.96
CA SER A 67 18.78 5.26 -6.80
C SER A 67 19.02 5.62 -5.34
N ALA A 68 20.00 6.50 -5.09
CA ALA A 68 20.34 6.95 -3.75
C ALA A 68 19.17 7.68 -3.05
N ILE A 69 19.07 7.54 -1.73
CA ILE A 69 18.13 8.31 -0.90
C ILE A 69 18.54 9.79 -0.86
N PHE A 70 19.83 10.06 -0.64
CA PHE A 70 20.38 11.40 -0.71
C PHE A 70 20.67 11.77 -2.17
N MET A 71 20.02 12.81 -2.63
CA MET A 71 20.18 13.35 -3.97
C MET A 71 20.49 14.85 -3.90
N HIS A 72 21.01 15.40 -5.00
CA HIS A 72 21.33 16.82 -5.07
C HIS A 72 20.08 17.68 -4.74
N PRO A 73 20.16 18.69 -3.85
CA PRO A 73 19.00 19.46 -3.39
C PRO A 73 18.18 20.12 -4.51
N THR A 74 18.81 20.44 -5.63
CA THR A 74 18.14 21.03 -6.80
C THR A 74 17.07 20.11 -7.39
N ILE A 75 17.17 18.79 -7.22
CA ILE A 75 16.16 17.82 -7.66
C ILE A 75 14.81 18.15 -7.02
N TRP A 76 14.81 18.43 -5.72
CA TRP A 76 13.61 18.72 -4.95
C TRP A 76 13.04 20.13 -5.23
N LYS A 77 13.89 21.06 -5.69
CA LYS A 77 13.41 22.35 -6.23
C LYS A 77 12.78 22.16 -7.61
N ALA A 78 13.43 21.41 -8.49
CA ALA A 78 12.92 21.12 -9.83
C ALA A 78 11.56 20.42 -9.80
N SER A 79 11.38 19.46 -8.92
CA SER A 79 10.12 18.73 -8.73
C SER A 79 9.06 19.50 -7.92
N GLY A 80 9.38 20.67 -7.37
CA GLY A 80 8.46 21.50 -6.56
C GLY A 80 8.32 21.08 -5.10
N HIS A 81 8.95 19.99 -4.65
CA HIS A 81 8.79 19.50 -3.27
C HIS A 81 9.27 20.47 -2.19
N VAL A 82 10.30 21.26 -2.46
CA VAL A 82 10.79 22.25 -1.50
C VAL A 82 9.76 23.34 -1.26
N ASP A 83 9.07 23.76 -2.31
CA ASP A 83 8.21 24.95 -2.29
C ASP A 83 6.72 24.61 -2.04
N ALA A 84 6.24 23.45 -2.52
CA ALA A 84 4.81 23.13 -2.55
C ALA A 84 4.41 21.87 -1.77
N PHE A 85 5.35 21.07 -1.24
CA PHE A 85 5.01 19.86 -0.48
C PHE A 85 4.72 20.17 0.98
N ASN A 86 3.59 20.86 1.20
CA ASN A 86 3.22 21.39 2.49
C ASN A 86 1.81 20.94 2.90
N ASP A 87 1.63 20.62 4.20
CA ASP A 87 0.33 20.43 4.83
C ASP A 87 -0.13 21.75 5.49
N PRO A 88 -1.39 22.16 5.34
CA PRO A 88 -1.97 23.26 6.08
C PRO A 88 -2.31 22.81 7.51
N LEU A 89 -1.57 23.29 8.50
CA LEU A 89 -1.74 22.91 9.90
C LEU A 89 -2.45 23.96 10.72
N ILE A 90 -3.36 23.52 11.59
CA ILE A 90 -4.10 24.34 12.54
C ILE A 90 -4.06 23.70 13.93
N ASP A 91 -3.85 24.50 14.97
CA ASP A 91 -3.85 24.02 16.35
C ASP A 91 -5.13 24.45 17.07
N ASN A 92 -5.68 23.57 17.90
CA ASN A 92 -6.74 23.99 18.83
C ASN A 92 -6.08 24.38 20.17
N LYS A 93 -6.31 25.63 20.61
CA LYS A 93 -5.67 26.21 21.80
C LYS A 93 -6.07 25.54 23.10
N ASP A 94 -7.27 24.96 23.16
CA ASP A 94 -7.79 24.34 24.39
C ASP A 94 -7.30 22.91 24.56
N SER A 95 -7.36 22.11 23.48
CA SER A 95 -6.85 20.72 23.50
C SER A 95 -5.34 20.62 23.35
N LYS A 96 -4.67 21.70 22.90
CA LYS A 96 -3.24 21.74 22.53
C LYS A 96 -2.87 20.68 21.47
N LYS A 97 -3.85 20.28 20.66
CA LYS A 97 -3.67 19.29 19.60
C LYS A 97 -3.63 19.96 18.23
N ARG A 98 -2.80 19.38 17.37
CA ARG A 98 -2.58 19.81 16.00
C ARG A 98 -3.40 18.97 15.03
N TYR A 99 -3.96 19.62 14.02
CA TYR A 99 -4.78 19.02 12.97
C TYR A 99 -4.35 19.54 11.60
N ARG A 100 -4.68 18.82 10.57
CA ARG A 100 -4.65 19.31 9.20
C ARG A 100 -5.96 20.04 8.94
N ALA A 101 -5.86 21.27 8.47
CA ALA A 101 -7.02 22.10 8.19
C ALA A 101 -7.88 21.54 7.05
N ASP A 102 -7.22 21.06 5.99
CA ASP A 102 -7.87 20.36 4.87
C ASP A 102 -8.67 19.14 5.33
N VAL A 103 -8.07 18.26 6.15
CA VAL A 103 -8.76 17.05 6.67
C VAL A 103 -9.97 17.42 7.55
N LEU A 104 -9.89 18.49 8.34
CA LEU A 104 -11.05 18.94 9.14
C LEU A 104 -12.23 19.34 8.25
N ILE A 105 -11.96 20.00 7.10
CA ILE A 105 -12.97 20.41 6.15
C ILE A 105 -13.51 19.21 5.38
N GLU A 106 -12.64 18.29 4.92
CA GLU A 106 -13.02 17.06 4.25
C GLU A 106 -13.90 16.16 5.14
N ASP A 107 -13.54 16.00 6.42
CA ASP A 107 -14.35 15.29 7.42
C ASP A 107 -15.73 15.96 7.62
N HIS A 108 -15.80 17.28 7.48
CA HIS A 108 -17.08 18.02 7.55
C HIS A 108 -17.94 17.78 6.30
N LEU A 109 -17.34 17.82 5.12
CA LEU A 109 -18.00 17.51 3.85
C LEU A 109 -18.53 16.06 3.85
N ALA A 110 -17.72 15.11 4.31
CA ALA A 110 -18.12 13.70 4.43
C ALA A 110 -19.33 13.52 5.37
N LYS A 111 -19.44 14.30 6.46
CA LYS A 111 -20.62 14.29 7.33
C LYS A 111 -21.87 14.82 6.64
N ILE A 112 -21.75 15.77 5.72
CA ILE A 112 -22.86 16.27 4.91
C ILE A 112 -23.31 15.17 3.94
N GLU A 113 -22.37 14.49 3.28
CA GLU A 113 -22.66 13.35 2.40
C GLU A 113 -23.34 12.20 3.17
N GLU A 114 -22.87 11.90 4.37
CA GLU A 114 -23.50 10.87 5.21
C GLU A 114 -24.96 11.22 5.55
N LYS A 115 -25.26 12.51 5.78
CA LYS A 115 -26.63 12.96 5.99
C LYS A 115 -27.47 12.79 4.72
N MET A 116 -26.95 13.14 3.56
CA MET A 116 -27.61 12.92 2.26
C MET A 116 -27.91 11.43 2.06
N ASN A 117 -26.95 10.57 2.26
CA ASN A 117 -27.09 9.13 2.10
C ASN A 117 -28.09 8.52 3.10
N LYS A 118 -28.17 9.03 4.32
CA LYS A 118 -29.19 8.64 5.30
C LYS A 118 -30.61 9.03 4.85
N GLU A 119 -30.79 10.19 4.23
CA GLU A 119 -32.11 10.60 3.68
C GLU A 119 -32.51 9.74 2.49
N VAL A 120 -31.56 9.43 1.58
CA VAL A 120 -31.77 8.48 0.47
C VAL A 120 -32.19 7.11 0.98
N ALA A 121 -31.48 6.56 1.97
CA ALA A 121 -31.78 5.25 2.55
C ALA A 121 -33.17 5.21 3.23
N LYS A 122 -33.57 6.29 3.90
CA LYS A 122 -34.92 6.42 4.48
C LYS A 122 -35.99 6.46 3.38
N ALA A 123 -35.76 7.20 2.30
CA ALA A 123 -36.69 7.30 1.18
C ALA A 123 -36.81 5.95 0.44
N ALA A 124 -35.71 5.26 0.18
CA ALA A 124 -35.68 3.94 -0.43
C ALA A 124 -36.50 2.92 0.39
N LYS A 125 -36.36 2.93 1.73
CA LYS A 125 -37.18 2.09 2.61
C LYS A 125 -38.67 2.42 2.57
N LYS A 126 -39.01 3.70 2.36
CA LYS A 126 -40.40 4.16 2.34
C LYS A 126 -41.10 3.86 1.01
N PHE A 127 -40.40 4.00 -0.12
CA PHE A 127 -40.97 3.90 -1.46
C PHE A 127 -40.72 2.54 -2.14
N GLY A 128 -39.85 1.68 -1.57
CA GLY A 128 -39.57 0.33 -2.09
C GLY A 128 -39.08 0.34 -3.53
N GLU A 129 -39.59 -0.60 -4.34
CA GLU A 129 -39.20 -0.76 -5.76
C GLU A 129 -39.53 0.44 -6.66
N ALA A 130 -40.42 1.35 -6.23
CA ALA A 130 -40.77 2.56 -6.95
C ALA A 130 -39.86 3.75 -6.67
N PHE A 131 -38.76 3.55 -5.89
CA PHE A 131 -37.85 4.61 -5.51
C PHE A 131 -36.87 4.93 -6.65
N ASP A 132 -36.93 6.16 -7.14
CA ASP A 132 -35.94 6.74 -8.06
C ASP A 132 -35.02 7.68 -7.28
N GLU A 133 -33.79 7.23 -7.05
CA GLU A 133 -32.79 8.00 -6.31
C GLU A 133 -32.40 9.29 -7.03
N ALA A 134 -32.23 9.26 -8.34
CA ALA A 134 -31.83 10.42 -9.15
C ALA A 134 -32.91 11.52 -9.06
N GLN A 135 -34.16 11.15 -9.24
CA GLN A 135 -35.27 12.07 -9.10
C GLN A 135 -35.41 12.60 -7.68
N PHE A 136 -35.22 11.74 -6.67
CA PHE A 136 -35.26 12.14 -5.27
C PHE A 136 -34.17 13.16 -4.93
N ARG A 137 -32.94 12.93 -5.38
CA ARG A 137 -31.82 13.87 -5.18
C ARG A 137 -32.08 15.21 -5.88
N ALA A 138 -32.70 15.20 -7.07
CA ALA A 138 -32.97 16.40 -7.85
C ALA A 138 -34.18 17.23 -7.36
N THR A 139 -35.12 16.64 -6.60
CA THR A 139 -36.39 17.31 -6.26
C THR A 139 -36.65 17.47 -4.75
N ASN A 140 -35.96 16.71 -3.91
CA ASN A 140 -36.20 16.79 -2.47
C ASN A 140 -35.52 18.02 -1.87
N GLY A 141 -36.29 18.88 -1.20
CA GLY A 141 -35.81 20.16 -0.65
C GLY A 141 -34.62 20.01 0.29
N ARG A 142 -34.60 18.99 1.18
CA ARG A 142 -33.45 18.74 2.09
C ARG A 142 -32.21 18.29 1.34
N MET A 143 -32.40 17.47 0.30
CA MET A 143 -31.26 17.04 -0.54
C MET A 143 -30.64 18.21 -1.25
N LEU A 144 -31.45 19.11 -1.81
CA LEU A 144 -31.01 20.33 -2.49
C LEU A 144 -30.28 21.28 -1.51
N GLU A 145 -30.77 21.43 -0.29
CA GLU A 145 -30.09 22.23 0.75
C GLU A 145 -28.72 21.63 1.12
N TYR A 146 -28.64 20.31 1.35
CA TYR A 146 -27.37 19.65 1.66
C TYR A 146 -26.39 19.74 0.48
N GLN A 147 -26.88 19.54 -0.73
CA GLN A 147 -26.06 19.62 -1.94
C GLN A 147 -25.54 21.04 -2.17
N ALA A 148 -26.38 22.04 -2.00
CA ALA A 148 -25.98 23.46 -2.14
C ALA A 148 -24.91 23.82 -1.10
N LYS A 149 -25.11 23.43 0.16
CA LYS A 149 -24.13 23.64 1.23
C LYS A 149 -22.82 22.91 0.96
N TRP A 150 -22.89 21.66 0.49
CA TRP A 150 -21.69 20.89 0.14
C TRP A 150 -20.92 21.56 -0.99
N ASN A 151 -21.60 21.98 -2.05
CA ASN A 151 -20.99 22.67 -3.20
C ASN A 151 -20.32 23.99 -2.78
N GLU A 152 -20.99 24.83 -2.00
CA GLU A 152 -20.44 26.10 -1.50
C GLU A 152 -19.14 25.89 -0.72
N ILE A 153 -19.16 24.97 0.24
CA ILE A 153 -17.97 24.65 1.06
C ILE A 153 -16.86 24.06 0.18
N HIS A 154 -17.19 23.15 -0.71
CA HIS A 154 -16.23 22.47 -1.58
C HIS A 154 -15.57 23.44 -2.58
N GLU A 155 -16.34 24.34 -3.19
CA GLU A 155 -15.82 25.35 -4.12
C GLU A 155 -14.87 26.32 -3.42
N ARG A 156 -15.25 26.82 -2.23
CA ARG A 156 -14.40 27.71 -1.42
C ARG A 156 -13.13 26.99 -0.97
N TYR A 157 -13.27 25.79 -0.41
CA TYR A 157 -12.15 24.93 -0.01
C TYR A 157 -11.18 24.67 -1.16
N SER A 158 -11.72 24.30 -2.32
CA SER A 158 -10.90 24.02 -3.49
C SER A 158 -10.14 25.24 -4.00
N LYS A 159 -10.77 26.41 -3.95
CA LYS A 159 -10.14 27.68 -4.31
C LYS A 159 -9.03 28.03 -3.32
N ASP A 160 -9.29 27.97 -2.02
CA ASP A 160 -8.34 28.35 -0.97
C ASP A 160 -7.10 27.44 -0.97
N MET A 161 -7.30 26.15 -1.22
CA MET A 161 -6.18 25.21 -1.37
C MET A 161 -5.34 25.50 -2.62
N ASN A 162 -5.97 25.85 -3.73
CA ASN A 162 -5.26 26.20 -4.97
C ASN A 162 -4.45 27.50 -4.85
N ASP A 163 -5.06 28.50 -4.23
CA ASP A 163 -4.49 29.83 -4.08
C ASP A 163 -3.55 29.91 -2.86
N SER A 164 -3.42 28.82 -2.08
CA SER A 164 -2.71 28.79 -0.79
C SER A 164 -3.21 29.87 0.17
N ASN A 165 -4.52 30.15 0.16
CA ASN A 165 -5.15 31.15 0.99
C ASN A 165 -5.50 30.59 2.38
N PHE A 166 -4.50 30.49 3.25
CA PHE A 166 -4.64 29.86 4.58
C PHE A 166 -5.47 30.68 5.57
N GLU A 167 -5.59 32.00 5.38
CA GLU A 167 -6.44 32.84 6.21
C GLU A 167 -7.92 32.50 5.95
N ASP A 168 -8.32 32.38 4.68
CA ASP A 168 -9.69 32.02 4.34
C ASP A 168 -9.99 30.54 4.65
N LEU A 169 -9.00 29.66 4.53
CA LEU A 169 -9.14 28.26 4.97
C LEU A 169 -9.47 28.16 6.47
N ARG A 170 -8.83 28.98 7.32
CA ARG A 170 -9.19 29.11 8.74
C ARG A 170 -10.59 29.69 8.92
N GLN A 171 -10.93 30.72 8.16
CA GLN A 171 -12.25 31.33 8.23
C GLN A 171 -13.34 30.33 7.82
N LEU A 172 -13.11 29.50 6.79
CA LEU A 172 -14.01 28.44 6.38
C LEU A 172 -14.27 27.40 7.50
N ILE A 173 -13.22 27.03 8.26
CA ILE A 173 -13.36 26.16 9.44
C ILE A 173 -14.26 26.79 10.49
N LEU A 174 -14.14 28.11 10.71
CA LEU A 174 -14.97 28.85 11.68
C LEU A 174 -16.41 29.00 11.19
N ASP A 175 -16.61 29.32 9.90
CA ASP A 175 -17.93 29.49 9.26
C ASP A 175 -18.72 28.19 9.22
N CYS A 176 -18.03 27.07 8.97
CA CYS A 176 -18.60 25.73 9.03
C CYS A 176 -18.83 25.22 10.46
N GLU A 177 -18.52 26.04 11.46
CA GLU A 177 -18.64 25.68 12.89
C GLU A 177 -17.92 24.38 13.27
N ILE A 178 -16.80 24.09 12.63
CA ILE A 178 -16.04 22.86 12.88
C ILE A 178 -15.41 22.94 14.28
N VAL A 179 -15.77 21.97 15.11
CA VAL A 179 -15.26 21.84 16.48
C VAL A 179 -14.08 20.87 16.57
N CYS A 180 -13.19 21.11 17.50
CA CYS A 180 -12.12 20.19 17.81
C CYS A 180 -12.68 18.85 18.29
N PRO A 181 -12.26 17.71 17.70
CA PRO A 181 -12.75 16.37 18.08
C PRO A 181 -12.49 16.00 19.54
N ILE A 182 -11.51 16.63 20.19
CA ILE A 182 -11.11 16.33 21.58
C ILE A 182 -11.75 17.28 22.58
N SER A 183 -11.61 18.61 22.37
CA SER A 183 -12.12 19.62 23.32
C SER A 183 -13.55 20.05 23.04
N GLY A 184 -14.09 19.78 21.86
CA GLY A 184 -15.40 20.28 21.43
C GLY A 184 -15.45 21.79 21.19
N THR A 185 -14.34 22.51 21.29
CA THR A 185 -14.27 23.97 21.13
C THR A 185 -13.86 24.38 19.71
N ARG A 186 -14.11 25.66 19.36
CA ARG A 186 -13.72 26.27 18.08
C ARG A 186 -12.53 27.24 18.22
N ASN A 187 -11.74 27.10 19.29
CA ASN A 187 -10.62 27.99 19.59
C ASN A 187 -9.38 27.61 18.73
N TRP A 188 -9.46 27.94 17.45
CA TRP A 188 -8.43 27.60 16.46
C TRP A 188 -7.37 28.70 16.33
N THR A 189 -6.12 28.29 16.08
CA THR A 189 -5.02 29.21 15.69
C THR A 189 -5.15 29.57 14.21
N ASP A 190 -4.21 30.38 13.72
CA ASP A 190 -4.03 30.54 12.28
C ASP A 190 -3.51 29.25 11.65
N VAL A 191 -3.85 29.04 10.36
CA VAL A 191 -3.31 27.95 9.57
C VAL A 191 -1.88 28.27 9.17
N ARG A 192 -0.98 27.30 9.33
CA ARG A 192 0.45 27.43 8.97
C ARG A 192 0.84 26.33 8.02
N GLN A 193 1.65 26.66 7.03
CA GLN A 193 2.27 25.66 6.16
C GLN A 193 3.31 24.86 6.94
N PHE A 194 3.30 23.56 6.72
CA PHE A 194 4.29 22.66 7.26
C PHE A 194 4.87 21.79 6.14
N ASN A 195 6.13 22.00 5.81
CA ASN A 195 6.81 21.21 4.79
C ASN A 195 7.05 19.77 5.28
N LEU A 196 6.64 18.80 4.47
CA LEU A 196 6.74 17.37 4.79
C LEU A 196 8.13 16.78 4.50
N MET A 197 9.08 17.54 3.96
CA MET A 197 10.43 17.08 3.70
C MET A 197 11.25 16.98 4.98
N PHE A 198 11.81 15.81 5.28
CA PHE A 198 12.91 15.72 6.23
C PHE A 198 14.20 16.26 5.61
N SER A 199 14.97 16.99 6.37
CA SER A 199 16.29 17.48 5.97
C SER A 199 17.35 17.21 7.00
N THR A 200 18.60 17.11 6.54
CA THR A 200 19.80 17.04 7.35
C THR A 200 20.92 17.84 6.71
N GLU A 201 22.03 17.97 7.40
CA GLU A 201 23.21 18.70 6.90
C GLU A 201 24.30 17.71 6.54
N MET A 202 24.95 17.92 5.43
CA MET A 202 26.08 17.14 4.94
C MET A 202 27.30 18.05 4.80
N GLY A 203 28.33 17.80 5.57
CA GLY A 203 29.59 18.58 5.62
C GLY A 203 30.27 18.44 6.97
N SER A 204 31.55 18.81 7.02
CA SER A 204 32.40 18.69 8.24
C SER A 204 32.38 19.95 9.12
N THR A 205 31.87 21.09 8.62
CA THR A 205 31.82 22.36 9.35
C THR A 205 30.44 23.00 9.20
N ALA A 206 29.99 23.69 10.24
CA ALA A 206 28.68 24.36 10.22
C ALA A 206 28.55 25.40 9.10
N ASP A 207 29.62 26.14 8.81
CA ASP A 207 29.62 27.22 7.80
C ASP A 207 29.70 26.72 6.36
N GLY A 208 30.03 25.46 6.14
CA GLY A 208 30.16 24.82 4.82
C GLY A 208 29.22 23.64 4.60
N ALA A 209 28.29 23.39 5.53
CA ALA A 209 27.38 22.27 5.43
C ALA A 209 26.31 22.50 4.34
N MET A 210 26.11 21.51 3.50
CA MET A 210 25.06 21.52 2.49
C MET A 210 23.78 20.88 3.07
N LYS A 211 22.68 21.60 3.02
CA LYS A 211 21.37 21.05 3.36
C LYS A 211 20.95 20.03 2.31
N VAL A 212 20.73 18.80 2.74
CA VAL A 212 20.22 17.69 1.93
C VAL A 212 18.91 17.19 2.51
N TYR A 213 18.13 16.50 1.68
CA TYR A 213 16.80 16.00 2.06
C TYR A 213 16.75 14.48 2.00
N LEU A 214 15.98 13.87 2.90
CA LEU A 214 15.52 12.50 2.72
C LEU A 214 14.42 12.50 1.65
N ARG A 215 14.54 11.66 0.63
CA ARG A 215 13.58 11.64 -0.48
C ARG A 215 12.17 11.35 0.01
N PRO A 216 11.15 12.15 -0.37
CA PRO A 216 9.75 11.91 -0.02
C PRO A 216 9.05 10.92 -0.97
N GLU A 217 9.73 10.58 -2.09
CA GLU A 217 9.28 9.64 -3.12
C GLU A 217 10.47 9.05 -3.88
N THR A 218 10.25 7.96 -4.60
CA THR A 218 11.28 7.30 -5.40
C THR A 218 11.31 7.74 -6.86
N ALA A 219 10.28 8.44 -7.36
CA ALA A 219 10.13 8.85 -8.76
C ALA A 219 11.29 9.71 -9.28
N GLN A 220 11.72 10.70 -8.49
CA GLN A 220 12.73 11.66 -8.96
C GLN A 220 14.08 11.00 -9.25
N GLY A 221 14.41 9.94 -8.50
CA GLY A 221 15.61 9.14 -8.79
C GLY A 221 15.54 8.43 -10.14
N ILE A 222 14.36 8.07 -10.59
CA ILE A 222 14.13 7.47 -11.92
C ILE A 222 14.32 8.56 -13.00
N PHE A 223 13.69 9.72 -12.85
CA PHE A 223 13.74 10.78 -13.85
C PHE A 223 15.16 11.28 -14.11
N VAL A 224 15.96 11.52 -13.07
CA VAL A 224 17.34 12.00 -13.23
C VAL A 224 18.27 10.93 -13.82
N ASN A 225 17.89 9.65 -13.74
CA ASN A 225 18.62 8.53 -14.32
C ASN A 225 18.08 8.08 -15.69
N PHE A 226 17.04 8.73 -16.22
CA PHE A 226 16.41 8.37 -17.49
C PHE A 226 17.44 8.15 -18.62
N LEU A 227 18.29 9.14 -18.88
CA LEU A 227 19.31 9.04 -19.96
C LEU A 227 20.40 8.00 -19.66
N ASN A 228 20.77 7.83 -18.39
CA ASN A 228 21.76 6.81 -18.01
C ASN A 228 21.24 5.42 -18.33
N VAL A 229 20.00 5.11 -17.92
CA VAL A 229 19.35 3.82 -18.16
C VAL A 229 19.09 3.63 -19.65
N GLN A 230 18.54 4.64 -20.32
CA GLN A 230 18.23 4.59 -21.75
C GLN A 230 19.47 4.25 -22.58
N LYS A 231 20.61 4.93 -22.34
CA LYS A 231 21.85 4.74 -23.09
C LYS A 231 22.54 3.42 -22.76
N THR A 232 22.71 3.10 -21.49
CA THR A 232 23.42 1.88 -21.06
C THR A 232 22.65 0.61 -21.38
N GLY A 233 21.30 0.66 -21.23
CA GLY A 233 20.39 -0.43 -21.58
C GLY A 233 20.02 -0.47 -23.08
N ARG A 234 20.42 0.54 -23.87
CA ARG A 234 19.97 0.71 -25.27
C ARG A 234 18.46 0.66 -25.43
N MET A 235 17.75 1.22 -24.42
CA MET A 235 16.31 1.17 -24.36
C MET A 235 15.68 2.03 -25.45
N LYS A 236 14.62 1.50 -26.05
CA LYS A 236 13.78 2.21 -27.02
C LYS A 236 12.43 2.54 -26.38
N ILE A 237 11.89 3.71 -26.66
CA ILE A 237 10.53 4.07 -26.25
C ILE A 237 9.51 3.22 -27.03
N PRO A 238 8.48 2.63 -26.38
CA PRO A 238 8.15 2.78 -24.95
C PRO A 238 8.97 1.85 -24.04
N PHE A 239 9.45 2.36 -22.92
CA PHE A 239 10.09 1.53 -21.89
C PHE A 239 9.88 2.08 -20.49
N GLY A 240 9.97 1.22 -19.48
CA GLY A 240 9.80 1.56 -18.08
C GLY A 240 11.06 1.40 -17.25
N ILE A 241 11.13 2.17 -16.17
CA ILE A 241 12.15 2.03 -15.13
C ILE A 241 11.45 1.84 -13.80
N ALA A 242 11.72 0.70 -13.16
CA ALA A 242 11.13 0.29 -11.90
C ALA A 242 12.13 0.46 -10.74
N GLN A 243 11.63 0.84 -9.58
CA GLN A 243 12.42 0.98 -8.35
C GLN A 243 11.60 0.58 -7.13
N ILE A 244 12.26 -0.06 -6.16
CA ILE A 244 11.74 -0.25 -4.79
C ILE A 244 12.68 0.50 -3.85
N GLY A 245 12.12 1.29 -2.93
CA GLY A 245 12.99 1.98 -1.99
C GLY A 245 12.26 2.73 -0.89
N LYS A 246 13.02 3.07 0.14
CA LYS A 246 12.55 3.90 1.26
C LYS A 246 12.24 5.31 0.80
N ALA A 247 11.15 5.86 1.36
CA ALA A 247 10.75 7.26 1.25
C ALA A 247 10.36 7.79 2.62
N PHE A 248 10.40 9.10 2.80
CA PHE A 248 10.28 9.76 4.11
C PHE A 248 9.38 10.98 4.00
N ARG A 249 8.34 11.04 4.84
CA ARG A 249 7.44 12.20 4.92
C ARG A 249 7.22 12.56 6.37
N ASN A 250 7.48 13.79 6.75
CA ASN A 250 7.30 14.27 8.12
C ASN A 250 5.82 14.44 8.47
N GLU A 251 5.08 13.34 8.40
CA GLU A 251 3.64 13.27 8.68
C GLU A 251 3.36 13.71 10.12
N ILE A 252 2.47 14.67 10.27
CA ILE A 252 2.08 15.21 11.60
C ILE A 252 0.91 14.44 12.18
N VAL A 253 -0.04 14.05 11.34
CA VAL A 253 -1.22 13.29 11.74
C VAL A 253 -1.07 11.86 11.21
N ALA A 254 -0.28 11.06 11.93
CA ALA A 254 -0.20 9.64 11.66
C ALA A 254 -1.44 8.93 12.21
N ARG A 255 -2.14 8.23 11.35
CA ARG A 255 -3.35 7.45 11.71
C ARG A 255 -3.35 6.12 10.99
N GLN A 256 -4.14 5.18 11.51
CA GLN A 256 -4.43 3.92 10.84
C GLN A 256 -3.21 2.99 10.69
N PHE A 257 -2.40 2.89 11.78
CA PHE A 257 -1.28 1.95 11.84
C PHE A 257 -0.28 2.19 10.71
N ILE A 258 0.16 1.15 9.99
CA ILE A 258 1.12 1.24 8.89
C ILE A 258 0.56 1.85 7.59
N PHE A 259 -0.71 2.29 7.57
CA PHE A 259 -1.29 2.93 6.40
C PHE A 259 -0.66 4.31 6.10
N ARG A 260 -0.29 5.06 7.16
CA ARG A 260 0.38 6.36 7.03
C ARG A 260 1.52 6.47 8.03
N MET A 261 2.74 6.44 7.51
CA MET A 261 3.99 6.43 8.27
C MET A 261 4.92 7.55 7.86
N ARG A 262 5.91 7.88 8.71
CA ARG A 262 6.98 8.84 8.42
C ARG A 262 8.10 8.25 7.59
N GLU A 263 8.37 6.97 7.75
CA GLU A 263 9.30 6.18 6.97
C GLU A 263 8.55 4.98 6.38
N PHE A 264 8.54 4.84 5.06
CA PHE A 264 7.80 3.81 4.33
C PHE A 264 8.58 3.34 3.11
N GLU A 265 8.10 2.31 2.43
CA GLU A 265 8.67 1.87 1.15
C GLU A 265 7.67 2.07 0.01
N GLN A 266 8.19 2.54 -1.13
CA GLN A 266 7.46 2.61 -2.39
C GLN A 266 8.00 1.57 -3.37
N MET A 267 7.10 1.03 -4.19
CA MET A 267 7.35 0.30 -5.43
C MET A 267 6.82 1.17 -6.55
N GLU A 268 7.71 1.70 -7.37
CA GLU A 268 7.36 2.74 -8.32
C GLU A 268 7.95 2.43 -9.69
N MET A 269 7.15 2.62 -10.74
CA MET A 269 7.58 2.47 -12.12
C MET A 269 7.17 3.71 -12.92
N GLN A 270 8.14 4.25 -13.68
CA GLN A 270 7.93 5.34 -14.60
C GLN A 270 8.10 4.80 -16.03
N PHE A 271 7.02 4.84 -16.79
CA PHE A 271 6.96 4.29 -18.16
C PHE A 271 6.97 5.43 -19.16
N PHE A 272 8.02 5.49 -19.97
CA PHE A 272 8.28 6.56 -20.93
C PHE A 272 7.69 6.23 -22.28
N VAL A 273 6.89 7.16 -22.82
CA VAL A 273 6.12 6.97 -24.06
C VAL A 273 6.30 8.16 -25.01
N ARG A 274 5.94 7.98 -26.28
CA ARG A 274 5.85 9.10 -27.24
C ARG A 274 4.72 10.04 -26.81
N PRO A 275 4.94 11.38 -26.91
CA PRO A 275 3.84 12.33 -26.75
C PRO A 275 2.68 12.02 -27.71
N GLY A 276 1.46 11.95 -27.17
CA GLY A 276 0.23 11.58 -27.88
C GLY A 276 -0.17 10.11 -27.77
N GLU A 277 0.71 9.22 -27.25
CA GLU A 277 0.39 7.82 -26.98
C GLU A 277 0.06 7.57 -25.49
N GLU A 278 0.22 8.56 -24.63
CA GLU A 278 0.13 8.41 -23.17
C GLU A 278 -1.22 7.89 -22.68
N MET A 279 -2.33 8.28 -23.32
CA MET A 279 -3.66 7.86 -22.87
C MET A 279 -3.94 6.38 -23.14
N GLU A 280 -3.38 5.82 -24.21
CA GLU A 280 -3.48 4.39 -24.50
C GLU A 280 -2.67 3.59 -23.48
N TRP A 281 -1.43 4.00 -23.20
CA TRP A 281 -0.57 3.37 -22.21
C TRP A 281 -1.12 3.50 -20.78
N PHE A 282 -1.74 4.65 -20.46
CA PHE A 282 -2.45 4.84 -19.20
C PHE A 282 -3.56 3.79 -19.00
N LYS A 283 -4.39 3.55 -20.02
CA LYS A 283 -5.46 2.53 -19.96
C LYS A 283 -4.88 1.12 -19.77
N GLN A 284 -3.82 0.79 -20.50
CA GLN A 284 -3.16 -0.52 -20.40
C GLN A 284 -2.58 -0.74 -19.01
N TRP A 285 -1.83 0.22 -18.47
CA TRP A 285 -1.27 0.13 -17.12
C TRP A 285 -2.36 0.10 -16.05
N LYS A 286 -3.39 0.91 -16.17
CA LYS A 286 -4.56 0.87 -15.27
C LYS A 286 -5.15 -0.54 -15.18
N ALA A 287 -5.38 -1.21 -16.29
CA ALA A 287 -5.93 -2.57 -16.33
C ALA A 287 -4.92 -3.60 -15.77
N THR A 288 -3.65 -3.53 -16.17
CA THR A 288 -2.60 -4.46 -15.73
C THR A 288 -2.40 -4.37 -14.21
N ARG A 289 -2.42 -3.16 -13.64
CA ARG A 289 -2.22 -2.98 -12.21
C ARG A 289 -3.38 -3.52 -11.40
N LEU A 290 -4.62 -3.34 -11.83
CA LEU A 290 -5.77 -3.95 -11.15
C LEU A 290 -5.70 -5.48 -11.16
N LYS A 291 -5.33 -6.09 -12.30
CA LYS A 291 -5.11 -7.55 -12.39
C LYS A 291 -4.04 -8.03 -11.41
N TRP A 292 -2.95 -7.27 -11.25
CA TRP A 292 -1.91 -7.58 -10.26
C TRP A 292 -2.46 -7.68 -8.84
N HIS A 293 -3.28 -6.72 -8.43
CA HIS A 293 -3.94 -6.75 -7.12
C HIS A 293 -4.91 -7.92 -6.99
N GLN A 294 -5.76 -8.14 -7.98
CA GLN A 294 -6.76 -9.20 -7.97
C GLN A 294 -6.15 -10.61 -7.99
N ALA A 295 -5.00 -10.79 -8.65
CA ALA A 295 -4.29 -12.08 -8.70
C ALA A 295 -3.88 -12.59 -7.31
N MET A 296 -3.74 -11.71 -6.31
CA MET A 296 -3.50 -12.11 -4.92
C MET A 296 -4.68 -12.88 -4.29
N GLY A 297 -5.90 -12.78 -4.85
CA GLY A 297 -7.06 -13.55 -4.39
C GLY A 297 -7.67 -13.07 -3.08
N LEU A 298 -7.56 -11.76 -2.78
CA LEU A 298 -8.13 -11.15 -1.57
C LEU A 298 -9.61 -10.77 -1.70
N GLY A 299 -10.26 -11.07 -2.83
CA GLY A 299 -11.62 -10.68 -3.20
C GLY A 299 -11.61 -9.56 -4.24
N ASN A 300 -12.11 -9.85 -5.45
CA ASN A 300 -12.10 -8.87 -6.54
C ASN A 300 -13.02 -7.68 -6.24
N GLU A 301 -14.10 -7.93 -5.51
CA GLU A 301 -15.09 -6.94 -5.07
C GLU A 301 -14.54 -5.92 -4.07
N LYS A 302 -13.41 -6.23 -3.43
CA LYS A 302 -12.73 -5.34 -2.49
C LYS A 302 -11.85 -4.29 -3.17
N TYR A 303 -11.71 -4.35 -4.48
CA TYR A 303 -10.96 -3.37 -5.26
C TYR A 303 -11.88 -2.53 -6.12
N ARG A 304 -11.56 -1.25 -6.25
CA ARG A 304 -12.24 -0.35 -7.19
C ARG A 304 -11.28 0.69 -7.72
N TYR A 305 -11.65 1.31 -8.85
CA TYR A 305 -11.01 2.53 -9.31
C TYR A 305 -11.64 3.76 -8.67
N HIS A 306 -10.80 4.74 -8.41
CA HIS A 306 -11.20 6.09 -8.07
C HIS A 306 -10.52 7.06 -9.05
N ASP A 307 -11.24 7.47 -10.09
CA ASP A 307 -10.73 8.41 -11.09
C ASP A 307 -10.76 9.83 -10.52
N HIS A 308 -9.66 10.57 -10.67
CA HIS A 308 -9.53 11.92 -10.11
C HIS A 308 -10.26 12.94 -11.01
N GLU A 309 -11.23 13.64 -10.47
CA GLU A 309 -11.89 14.75 -11.16
C GLU A 309 -10.98 15.98 -11.27
N LYS A 310 -10.14 16.20 -10.26
CA LYS A 310 -9.17 17.29 -10.21
C LYS A 310 -7.76 16.73 -10.33
N LEU A 311 -7.13 17.07 -11.44
CA LEU A 311 -5.78 16.60 -11.74
C LEU A 311 -4.73 17.56 -11.16
N ALA A 312 -3.57 17.01 -10.78
CA ALA A 312 -2.39 17.80 -10.50
C ALA A 312 -1.92 18.54 -11.77
N HIS A 313 -1.27 19.67 -11.61
CA HIS A 313 -0.85 20.52 -12.74
C HIS A 313 0.10 19.85 -13.74
N TYR A 314 0.72 18.75 -13.37
CA TYR A 314 1.63 17.96 -14.19
C TYR A 314 0.95 16.74 -14.85
N ALA A 315 -0.31 16.46 -14.53
CA ALA A 315 -1.01 15.26 -15.01
C ALA A 315 -2.16 15.62 -15.94
N ASN A 316 -2.39 14.78 -16.97
CA ASN A 316 -3.58 14.85 -17.84
C ASN A 316 -4.55 13.69 -17.62
N ALA A 317 -4.17 12.69 -16.80
CA ALA A 317 -5.04 11.65 -16.26
C ALA A 317 -4.49 11.11 -14.94
N ALA A 318 -5.37 10.77 -14.01
CA ALA A 318 -5.02 10.11 -12.76
C ALA A 318 -6.15 9.21 -12.27
N THR A 319 -5.79 8.08 -11.69
CA THR A 319 -6.72 7.15 -11.02
C THR A 319 -6.00 6.46 -9.88
N ASP A 320 -6.74 6.19 -8.80
CA ASP A 320 -6.28 5.31 -7.74
C ASP A 320 -6.91 3.93 -7.87
N ILE A 321 -6.18 2.90 -7.48
CA ILE A 321 -6.75 1.62 -7.10
C ILE A 321 -6.94 1.67 -5.60
N GLU A 322 -8.18 1.55 -5.16
CA GLU A 322 -8.55 1.50 -3.75
C GLU A 322 -8.86 0.06 -3.33
N PHE A 323 -8.53 -0.26 -2.08
CA PHE A 323 -8.88 -1.50 -1.42
C PHE A 323 -9.81 -1.23 -0.23
N GLU A 324 -10.78 -2.12 0.01
CA GLU A 324 -11.68 -2.07 1.15
C GLU A 324 -10.96 -2.49 2.43
N MET A 325 -10.36 -1.50 3.10
CA MET A 325 -9.77 -1.65 4.42
C MET A 325 -10.85 -1.76 5.50
N PRO A 326 -10.54 -2.23 6.73
CA PRO A 326 -11.49 -2.20 7.84
C PRO A 326 -12.03 -0.81 8.21
N PHE A 327 -11.43 0.26 7.68
CA PHE A 327 -11.84 1.66 7.86
C PHE A 327 -12.31 2.31 6.53
N GLY A 328 -12.80 1.51 5.60
CA GLY A 328 -13.34 1.93 4.30
C GLY A 328 -12.35 1.83 3.15
N PHE A 329 -12.83 2.14 1.94
CA PHE A 329 -12.00 2.14 0.75
C PHE A 329 -10.87 3.18 0.87
N LYS A 330 -9.65 2.75 0.55
CA LYS A 330 -8.44 3.59 0.61
C LYS A 330 -7.49 3.23 -0.52
N GLU A 331 -6.85 4.24 -1.05
CA GLU A 331 -5.81 4.15 -2.07
C GLU A 331 -4.68 3.19 -1.63
N VAL A 332 -4.37 2.24 -2.50
CA VAL A 332 -3.22 1.33 -2.37
C VAL A 332 -2.22 1.50 -3.50
N GLU A 333 -2.66 2.01 -4.65
CA GLU A 333 -1.81 2.34 -5.80
C GLU A 333 -2.36 3.55 -6.55
N GLY A 334 -1.50 4.52 -6.87
CA GLY A 334 -1.80 5.63 -7.78
C GLY A 334 -1.26 5.34 -9.18
N ILE A 335 -2.03 5.67 -10.21
CA ILE A 335 -1.64 5.58 -11.62
C ILE A 335 -1.89 6.94 -12.27
N GLN A 336 -0.86 7.53 -12.87
CA GLN A 336 -0.93 8.89 -13.40
C GLN A 336 -0.27 8.98 -14.77
N SER A 337 -0.86 9.80 -15.65
CA SER A 337 -0.20 10.30 -16.84
C SER A 337 0.37 11.69 -16.54
N ARG A 338 1.70 11.75 -16.34
CA ARG A 338 2.43 12.94 -15.82
C ARG A 338 2.89 13.90 -16.91
N THR A 339 2.54 13.64 -18.17
CA THR A 339 3.07 14.36 -19.32
C THR A 339 4.61 14.33 -19.38
N ASN A 340 5.27 15.39 -19.86
CA ASN A 340 6.74 15.54 -19.85
C ASN A 340 7.24 16.44 -18.70
N PHE A 341 6.38 16.75 -17.74
CA PHE A 341 6.65 17.78 -16.74
C PHE A 341 7.98 17.55 -16.01
N ASP A 342 8.16 16.39 -15.38
CA ASP A 342 9.33 16.12 -14.54
C ASP A 342 10.64 16.19 -15.33
N LEU A 343 10.71 15.55 -16.50
CA LEU A 343 11.90 15.57 -17.36
C LEU A 343 12.21 17.00 -17.84
N SER A 344 11.18 17.78 -18.19
CA SER A 344 11.33 19.18 -18.61
C SER A 344 11.80 20.08 -17.47
N GLN A 345 11.33 19.86 -16.24
CA GLN A 345 11.82 20.58 -15.07
C GLN A 345 13.29 20.24 -14.78
N HIS A 346 13.68 18.98 -14.86
CA HIS A 346 15.08 18.59 -14.70
C HIS A 346 15.99 19.15 -15.81
N GLU A 347 15.51 19.21 -17.05
CA GLU A 347 16.21 19.88 -18.15
C GLU A 347 16.42 21.36 -17.83
N LYS A 348 15.37 22.07 -17.41
CA LYS A 348 15.40 23.48 -17.07
C LYS A 348 16.37 23.79 -15.92
N PHE A 349 16.30 23.04 -14.82
CA PHE A 349 17.09 23.29 -13.62
C PHE A 349 18.56 22.84 -13.75
N SER A 350 18.84 21.81 -14.57
CA SER A 350 20.19 21.32 -14.79
C SER A 350 20.91 22.03 -15.94
N GLY A 351 20.18 22.65 -16.86
CA GLY A 351 20.71 23.18 -18.12
C GLY A 351 21.15 22.09 -19.10
N LYS A 352 20.85 20.81 -18.83
CA LYS A 352 21.23 19.65 -19.65
C LYS A 352 20.00 19.09 -20.35
N LYS A 353 20.13 18.82 -21.67
CA LYS A 353 19.05 18.19 -22.43
C LYS A 353 18.70 16.81 -21.87
N VAL A 354 17.42 16.60 -21.57
CA VAL A 354 16.83 15.34 -21.08
C VAL A 354 15.82 14.86 -22.13
N GLN A 355 16.30 14.60 -23.35
CA GLN A 355 15.48 14.24 -24.50
C GLN A 355 15.90 12.87 -25.05
N TYR A 356 14.93 12.16 -25.61
CA TYR A 356 15.14 10.92 -26.35
C TYR A 356 15.22 11.24 -27.82
N PHE A 357 16.27 10.73 -28.51
CA PHE A 357 16.30 10.72 -29.96
C PHE A 357 15.61 9.47 -30.50
N ASP A 358 14.54 9.68 -31.23
CA ASP A 358 13.75 8.62 -31.84
C ASP A 358 14.25 8.37 -33.27
N PRO A 359 14.92 7.22 -33.54
CA PRO A 359 15.46 6.94 -34.85
C PRO A 359 14.38 6.66 -35.91
N GLU A 360 13.18 6.25 -35.49
CA GLU A 360 12.05 6.00 -36.41
C GLU A 360 11.46 7.30 -36.93
N LEU A 361 11.36 8.30 -36.04
CA LEU A 361 10.83 9.62 -36.38
C LEU A 361 11.94 10.60 -36.85
N ASN A 362 13.22 10.22 -36.67
CA ASN A 362 14.37 11.05 -36.90
C ASN A 362 14.29 12.43 -36.20
N GLN A 363 13.80 12.42 -34.94
CA GLN A 363 13.64 13.64 -34.14
C GLN A 363 13.89 13.38 -32.66
N SER A 364 14.22 14.46 -31.93
CA SER A 364 14.34 14.42 -30.46
C SER A 364 13.11 15.03 -29.81
N TYR A 365 12.66 14.41 -28.72
CA TYR A 365 11.56 14.93 -27.89
C TYR A 365 11.77 14.55 -26.42
N THR A 366 11.11 15.27 -25.53
CA THR A 366 11.00 14.89 -24.12
C THR A 366 9.82 13.90 -23.98
N PRO A 367 10.06 12.65 -23.57
CA PRO A 367 8.99 11.66 -23.44
C PRO A 367 7.89 12.07 -22.46
N TYR A 368 6.68 11.58 -22.69
CA TYR A 368 5.62 11.58 -21.69
C TYR A 368 5.77 10.38 -20.76
N VAL A 369 5.19 10.46 -19.58
CA VAL A 369 5.43 9.47 -18.52
C VAL A 369 4.09 8.95 -17.98
N ILE A 370 3.99 7.62 -17.89
CA ILE A 370 2.95 6.95 -17.11
C ILE A 370 3.59 6.44 -15.83
N GLU A 371 3.07 6.90 -14.72
CA GLU A 371 3.50 6.47 -13.39
C GLU A 371 2.59 5.41 -12.83
N THR A 372 3.17 4.40 -12.18
CA THR A 372 2.47 3.52 -11.23
C THR A 372 3.22 3.55 -9.91
N SER A 373 2.55 3.91 -8.83
CA SER A 373 3.17 4.10 -7.52
C SER A 373 2.38 3.39 -6.43
N ILE A 374 3.04 2.48 -5.72
CA ILE A 374 2.48 1.66 -4.65
C ILE A 374 3.22 1.90 -3.35
N GLY A 375 2.48 2.09 -2.26
CA GLY A 375 3.03 1.94 -0.92
C GLY A 375 3.11 0.46 -0.53
N VAL A 376 4.32 -0.08 -0.34
CA VAL A 376 4.51 -1.48 0.09
C VAL A 376 3.73 -1.79 1.35
N ASP A 377 3.75 -0.86 2.29
CA ASP A 377 3.14 -0.98 3.62
C ASP A 377 1.60 -0.98 3.53
N ARG A 378 1.01 -0.24 2.57
CA ARG A 378 -0.43 -0.28 2.28
C ARG A 378 -0.86 -1.62 1.68
N VAL A 379 -0.08 -2.17 0.74
CA VAL A 379 -0.34 -3.51 0.20
C VAL A 379 -0.17 -4.57 1.28
N PHE A 380 0.86 -4.46 2.12
CA PHE A 380 1.02 -5.34 3.26
C PHE A 380 -0.23 -5.34 4.16
N LEU A 381 -0.74 -4.16 4.50
CA LEU A 381 -1.96 -4.02 5.31
C LEU A 381 -3.18 -4.61 4.59
N SER A 382 -3.31 -4.41 3.27
CA SER A 382 -4.39 -5.01 2.46
C SER A 382 -4.34 -6.54 2.50
N VAL A 383 -3.14 -7.12 2.34
CA VAL A 383 -2.94 -8.56 2.39
C VAL A 383 -3.30 -9.10 3.78
N MET A 384 -2.87 -8.43 4.85
CA MET A 384 -3.21 -8.82 6.22
C MET A 384 -4.71 -8.70 6.48
N ALA A 385 -5.33 -7.57 6.10
CA ALA A 385 -6.76 -7.33 6.30
C ALA A 385 -7.65 -8.27 5.46
N GLY A 386 -7.26 -8.54 4.23
CA GLY A 386 -7.98 -9.44 3.33
C GLY A 386 -7.85 -10.91 3.71
N SER A 387 -6.80 -11.26 4.47
CA SER A 387 -6.50 -12.64 4.88
C SER A 387 -6.93 -12.97 6.31
N TYR A 388 -7.17 -11.98 7.17
CA TYR A 388 -7.55 -12.20 8.56
C TYR A 388 -8.98 -12.75 8.66
N CYS A 389 -9.12 -13.90 9.30
CA CYS A 389 -10.40 -14.57 9.47
C CYS A 389 -10.52 -15.17 10.87
N GLU A 390 -11.69 -15.03 11.49
CA GLU A 390 -12.08 -15.74 12.70
C GLU A 390 -13.14 -16.78 12.32
N GLU A 391 -12.85 -18.06 12.53
CA GLU A 391 -13.74 -19.17 12.19
C GLU A 391 -14.21 -19.89 13.45
N THR A 392 -15.52 -20.16 13.53
CA THR A 392 -16.07 -21.02 14.57
C THR A 392 -16.06 -22.46 14.08
N LEU A 393 -15.37 -23.32 14.80
CA LEU A 393 -15.30 -24.76 14.51
C LEU A 393 -16.58 -25.47 14.95
N GLU A 394 -16.82 -26.67 14.46
CA GLU A 394 -17.93 -27.52 14.89
C GLU A 394 -17.94 -27.79 16.42
N SER A 395 -16.76 -27.78 17.03
CA SER A 395 -16.60 -27.86 18.50
C SER A 395 -17.09 -26.63 19.26
N GLY A 396 -17.48 -25.54 18.58
CA GLY A 396 -17.82 -24.24 19.18
C GLY A 396 -16.61 -23.38 19.53
N GLU A 397 -15.38 -23.86 19.33
CA GLU A 397 -14.16 -23.07 19.54
C GLU A 397 -13.89 -22.12 18.37
N THR A 398 -13.38 -20.94 18.65
CA THR A 398 -12.95 -19.98 17.61
C THR A 398 -11.47 -20.19 17.29
N ARG A 399 -11.14 -20.24 16.01
CA ARG A 399 -9.76 -20.15 15.52
C ARG A 399 -9.53 -18.86 14.73
N VAL A 400 -8.38 -18.24 14.97
CA VAL A 400 -7.87 -17.16 14.10
C VAL A 400 -7.01 -17.80 13.03
N VAL A 401 -7.25 -17.42 11.78
CA VAL A 401 -6.48 -17.89 10.63
C VAL A 401 -6.15 -16.74 9.69
N LEU A 402 -4.89 -16.66 9.28
CA LEU A 402 -4.47 -15.78 8.19
C LEU A 402 -4.46 -16.58 6.88
N LYS A 403 -5.47 -16.36 6.02
CA LYS A 403 -5.57 -17.01 4.70
C LYS A 403 -4.68 -16.33 3.66
N LEU A 404 -3.40 -16.15 4.00
CA LEU A 404 -2.42 -15.56 3.09
C LEU A 404 -2.30 -16.37 1.79
N PRO A 405 -2.16 -15.71 0.62
CA PRO A 405 -1.75 -16.40 -0.60
C PRO A 405 -0.49 -17.23 -0.34
N ALA A 406 -0.49 -18.50 -0.69
CA ALA A 406 0.60 -19.42 -0.34
C ALA A 406 1.98 -18.93 -0.83
N ALA A 407 2.01 -18.31 -2.00
CA ALA A 407 3.22 -17.71 -2.55
C ALA A 407 3.75 -16.52 -1.72
N LEU A 408 2.87 -15.79 -1.01
CA LEU A 408 3.26 -14.64 -0.17
C LEU A 408 3.50 -15.02 1.29
N ALA A 409 3.03 -16.20 1.75
CA ALA A 409 3.15 -16.63 3.14
C ALA A 409 4.61 -16.56 3.65
N PRO A 410 4.84 -16.02 4.86
CA PRO A 410 6.19 -15.90 5.43
C PRO A 410 6.86 -17.25 5.68
N ILE A 411 6.10 -18.22 6.16
CA ILE A 411 6.51 -19.61 6.31
C ILE A 411 5.73 -20.42 5.29
N LYS A 412 6.42 -21.22 4.46
CA LYS A 412 5.77 -22.00 3.39
C LYS A 412 5.18 -23.30 3.92
N LEU A 413 5.84 -23.89 4.87
CA LEU A 413 5.38 -25.13 5.53
C LEU A 413 5.95 -25.26 6.94
N ALA A 414 5.24 -26.02 7.77
CA ALA A 414 5.74 -26.46 9.08
C ALA A 414 5.86 -27.99 9.09
N VAL A 415 6.95 -28.52 9.68
CA VAL A 415 7.15 -29.96 9.86
C VAL A 415 6.99 -30.27 11.35
N LEU A 416 6.03 -31.14 11.65
CA LEU A 416 5.51 -31.38 13.00
C LEU A 416 5.55 -32.88 13.31
N PRO A 417 6.45 -33.36 14.19
CA PRO A 417 6.38 -34.75 14.65
C PRO A 417 5.13 -34.95 15.50
N LEU A 418 4.35 -36.02 15.30
CA LEU A 418 3.13 -36.27 16.05
C LEU A 418 3.37 -36.31 17.56
N VAL A 419 4.45 -36.96 17.97
CA VAL A 419 4.94 -37.02 19.37
C VAL A 419 6.45 -36.82 19.42
N LYS A 420 6.97 -36.47 20.63
CA LYS A 420 8.40 -36.18 20.89
C LYS A 420 9.24 -37.42 21.19
N LYS A 421 8.96 -38.54 20.55
CA LYS A 421 9.64 -39.82 20.79
C LYS A 421 9.54 -40.72 19.59
N ASP A 422 10.09 -41.92 19.72
CA ASP A 422 9.93 -43.03 18.77
C ASP A 422 10.57 -42.74 17.38
N GLY A 423 11.58 -41.87 17.30
CA GLY A 423 12.27 -41.51 16.05
C GLY A 423 11.54 -40.48 15.18
N LEU A 424 10.36 -39.96 15.61
CA LEU A 424 9.59 -38.98 14.83
C LEU A 424 10.25 -37.60 14.77
N PRO A 425 10.84 -37.04 15.85
CA PRO A 425 11.59 -35.80 15.78
C PRO A 425 12.76 -35.87 14.80
N GLU A 426 13.55 -36.94 14.83
CA GLU A 426 14.70 -37.17 13.96
C GLU A 426 14.27 -37.23 12.49
N LYS A 427 13.17 -37.94 12.20
CA LYS A 427 12.61 -37.99 10.84
C LYS A 427 12.06 -36.65 10.37
N ALA A 428 11.43 -35.88 11.25
CA ALA A 428 10.97 -34.53 10.95
C ALA A 428 12.16 -33.58 10.66
N GLU A 429 13.26 -33.67 11.40
CA GLU A 429 14.49 -32.92 11.12
C GLU A 429 15.13 -33.32 9.79
N GLU A 430 15.11 -34.60 9.42
CA GLU A 430 15.58 -35.07 8.12
C GLU A 430 14.79 -34.38 6.97
N ILE A 431 13.45 -34.35 7.08
CA ILE A 431 12.58 -33.67 6.12
C ILE A 431 12.85 -32.16 6.09
N MET A 432 13.03 -31.55 7.26
CA MET A 432 13.41 -30.13 7.35
C MET A 432 14.74 -29.83 6.65
N LYS A 433 15.74 -30.68 6.82
CA LYS A 433 17.04 -30.53 6.14
C LYS A 433 16.93 -30.64 4.63
N MET A 434 16.04 -31.49 4.13
CA MET A 434 15.76 -31.63 2.70
C MET A 434 15.09 -30.39 2.10
N LEU A 435 14.10 -29.79 2.80
CA LEU A 435 13.25 -28.73 2.26
C LEU A 435 13.79 -27.29 2.50
N ARG A 436 14.65 -27.08 3.48
CA ARG A 436 15.08 -25.73 3.93
C ARG A 436 15.91 -24.95 2.91
N PHE A 437 16.44 -25.60 1.89
CA PHE A 437 17.20 -24.91 0.84
C PHE A 437 16.31 -24.16 -0.15
N ASP A 438 15.06 -24.62 -0.30
CA ASP A 438 14.11 -24.09 -1.26
C ASP A 438 12.95 -23.35 -0.58
N PHE A 439 12.65 -23.71 0.67
CA PHE A 439 11.50 -23.17 1.40
C PHE A 439 11.89 -22.68 2.79
N ARG A 440 11.26 -21.59 3.22
CA ARG A 440 11.27 -21.20 4.63
C ARG A 440 10.33 -22.11 5.41
N CYS A 441 10.91 -23.04 6.15
CA CYS A 441 10.22 -24.05 6.94
C CYS A 441 10.25 -23.70 8.43
N GLN A 442 9.28 -24.19 9.19
CA GLN A 442 9.26 -24.13 10.65
C GLN A 442 9.11 -25.52 11.26
N TYR A 443 9.82 -25.78 12.36
CA TYR A 443 9.66 -26.98 13.17
C TYR A 443 8.97 -26.63 14.48
N ASP A 444 8.05 -27.47 14.94
CA ASP A 444 7.41 -27.31 16.25
C ASP A 444 7.03 -28.68 16.82
N GLU A 445 7.38 -28.91 18.06
CA GLU A 445 7.06 -30.14 18.81
C GLU A 445 6.42 -29.86 20.16
N LYS A 446 6.14 -28.58 20.49
CA LYS A 446 5.56 -28.17 21.76
C LYS A 446 4.04 -28.32 21.74
N ASP A 447 3.47 -28.89 22.80
CA ASP A 447 2.04 -29.13 22.96
C ASP A 447 1.44 -30.20 22.02
N SER A 448 0.11 -30.34 22.02
CA SER A 448 -0.62 -31.24 21.11
C SER A 448 -0.54 -30.77 19.66
N ILE A 449 -0.68 -31.72 18.72
CA ILE A 449 -0.66 -31.43 17.29
C ILE A 449 -1.71 -30.38 16.89
N GLY A 450 -2.90 -30.43 17.48
CA GLY A 450 -3.96 -29.45 17.21
C GLY A 450 -3.57 -28.02 17.61
N LYS A 451 -2.87 -27.82 18.76
CA LYS A 451 -2.38 -26.51 19.17
C LYS A 451 -1.28 -26.00 18.21
N ARG A 452 -0.43 -26.91 17.74
CA ARG A 452 0.61 -26.55 16.76
C ARG A 452 0.02 -26.13 15.43
N TYR A 453 -1.00 -26.82 14.93
CA TYR A 453 -1.75 -26.39 13.73
C TYR A 453 -2.32 -24.99 13.92
N ARG A 454 -2.94 -24.69 15.06
CA ARG A 454 -3.51 -23.35 15.33
C ARG A 454 -2.45 -22.24 15.33
N ARG A 455 -1.26 -22.51 15.88
CA ARG A 455 -0.14 -21.54 15.79
C ARG A 455 0.28 -21.27 14.35
N GLN A 456 0.30 -22.30 13.50
CA GLN A 456 0.62 -22.17 12.09
C GLN A 456 -0.50 -21.48 11.31
N ASP A 457 -1.77 -21.79 11.60
CA ASP A 457 -2.92 -21.10 11.02
C ASP A 457 -2.88 -19.59 11.32
N ALA A 458 -2.54 -19.21 12.57
CA ALA A 458 -2.48 -17.82 13.02
C ALA A 458 -1.38 -17.00 12.32
N ILE A 459 -0.26 -17.61 11.94
CA ILE A 459 0.82 -16.93 11.20
C ILE A 459 0.71 -17.09 9.67
N GLY A 460 -0.33 -17.80 9.20
CA GLY A 460 -0.61 -17.93 7.78
C GLY A 460 0.20 -18.98 7.04
N THR A 461 0.80 -19.97 7.74
CA THR A 461 1.50 -21.08 7.11
C THR A 461 0.50 -21.95 6.32
N PRO A 462 0.64 -22.09 4.98
CA PRO A 462 -0.37 -22.77 4.18
C PRO A 462 -0.38 -24.29 4.35
N TYR A 463 0.76 -24.90 4.70
CA TYR A 463 0.90 -26.35 4.76
C TYR A 463 1.58 -26.81 6.05
N CYS A 464 1.00 -27.81 6.72
CA CYS A 464 1.62 -28.47 7.85
C CYS A 464 1.89 -29.94 7.48
N ILE A 465 3.14 -30.34 7.62
CA ILE A 465 3.60 -31.70 7.35
C ILE A 465 3.67 -32.45 8.68
N THR A 466 2.85 -33.45 8.86
CA THR A 466 2.86 -34.29 10.08
C THR A 466 3.62 -35.57 9.84
N VAL A 467 4.60 -35.80 10.70
CA VAL A 467 5.40 -37.04 10.76
C VAL A 467 4.84 -37.91 11.86
N ASP A 468 4.32 -39.09 11.51
CA ASP A 468 3.68 -40.07 12.39
C ASP A 468 4.40 -41.41 12.42
N HIS A 469 3.90 -42.38 13.20
CA HIS A 469 4.52 -43.71 13.30
C HIS A 469 4.48 -44.49 12.00
N ASP A 470 3.50 -44.27 11.15
CA ASP A 470 3.42 -44.93 9.85
C ASP A 470 4.43 -44.35 8.86
N THR A 471 4.82 -43.07 9.03
CA THR A 471 5.91 -42.45 8.25
C THR A 471 7.21 -43.26 8.31
N LEU A 472 7.53 -43.83 9.47
CA LEU A 472 8.73 -44.67 9.63
C LEU A 472 8.65 -46.00 8.88
N LYS A 473 7.45 -46.44 8.50
CA LYS A 473 7.23 -47.73 7.81
C LYS A 473 7.10 -47.53 6.30
N ASP A 474 6.33 -46.53 5.88
CA ASP A 474 5.91 -46.34 4.47
C ASP A 474 6.57 -45.16 3.77
N ASN A 475 7.44 -44.42 4.47
CA ASN A 475 8.10 -43.21 3.97
C ASN A 475 7.11 -42.13 3.43
N CYS A 476 5.89 -42.07 4.02
CA CYS A 476 4.88 -41.10 3.68
C CYS A 476 4.59 -40.15 4.87
N VAL A 477 4.19 -38.95 4.58
CA VAL A 477 3.79 -37.93 5.57
C VAL A 477 2.37 -37.42 5.28
N THR A 478 1.74 -36.81 6.27
CA THR A 478 0.43 -36.19 6.09
C THR A 478 0.60 -34.68 5.88
N ILE A 479 0.14 -34.15 4.74
CA ILE A 479 0.01 -32.71 4.48
C ILE A 479 -1.36 -32.26 4.95
N ARG A 480 -1.42 -31.27 5.84
CA ARG A 480 -2.65 -30.57 6.21
C ARG A 480 -2.69 -29.21 5.52
N PHE A 481 -3.81 -28.92 4.87
CA PHE A 481 -4.10 -27.66 4.21
C PHE A 481 -4.73 -26.68 5.21
N ARG A 482 -4.17 -25.47 5.36
CA ARG A 482 -4.65 -24.44 6.30
C ARG A 482 -6.11 -24.06 6.02
N ASP A 483 -6.47 -23.83 4.77
CA ASP A 483 -7.74 -23.19 4.39
C ASP A 483 -8.94 -24.16 4.50
N THR A 484 -8.75 -25.43 4.18
CA THR A 484 -9.81 -26.46 4.22
C THR A 484 -9.72 -27.37 5.45
N MET A 485 -8.56 -27.41 6.12
CA MET A 485 -8.21 -28.39 7.17
C MET A 485 -8.15 -29.84 6.67
N GLU A 486 -8.33 -30.08 5.39
CA GLU A 486 -8.17 -31.39 4.78
C GLU A 486 -6.74 -31.91 4.93
N GLN A 487 -6.60 -33.22 4.91
CA GLN A 487 -5.33 -33.91 5.07
C GLN A 487 -5.15 -34.91 3.94
N GLU A 488 -3.95 -34.94 3.40
CA GLU A 488 -3.56 -35.85 2.31
C GLU A 488 -2.26 -36.56 2.70
N ARG A 489 -2.20 -37.90 2.47
CA ARG A 489 -0.98 -38.66 2.70
C ARG A 489 -0.15 -38.74 1.42
N VAL A 490 1.12 -38.34 1.49
CA VAL A 490 2.02 -38.25 0.33
C VAL A 490 3.39 -38.85 0.65
N SER A 491 4.06 -39.42 -0.36
CA SER A 491 5.45 -39.88 -0.22
C SER A 491 6.39 -38.67 0.00
N ILE A 492 7.37 -38.85 0.90
CA ILE A 492 8.41 -37.86 1.18
C ILE A 492 9.18 -37.51 -0.10
N ASP A 493 9.42 -38.46 -0.99
CA ASP A 493 10.14 -38.25 -2.26
C ASP A 493 9.43 -37.27 -3.21
N LYS A 494 8.09 -37.11 -3.09
CA LYS A 494 7.28 -36.20 -3.91
C LYS A 494 6.99 -34.86 -3.20
N LEU A 495 7.34 -34.75 -1.91
CA LEU A 495 6.95 -33.64 -1.08
C LEU A 495 7.51 -32.30 -1.59
N HIS A 496 8.78 -32.29 -2.02
CA HIS A 496 9.42 -31.10 -2.58
C HIS A 496 8.66 -30.55 -3.79
N ASP A 497 8.33 -31.41 -4.76
CA ASP A 497 7.66 -31.01 -5.99
C ASP A 497 6.24 -30.50 -5.73
N ILE A 498 5.50 -31.21 -4.86
CA ILE A 498 4.15 -30.81 -4.44
C ILE A 498 4.16 -29.42 -3.81
N ILE A 499 5.07 -29.18 -2.88
CA ILE A 499 5.17 -27.87 -2.20
C ILE A 499 5.65 -26.79 -3.18
N SER A 500 6.66 -27.08 -4.01
CA SER A 500 7.18 -26.15 -5.03
C SER A 500 6.08 -25.63 -5.94
N GLU A 501 5.23 -26.52 -6.44
CA GLU A 501 4.10 -26.15 -7.28
C GLU A 501 3.12 -25.23 -6.54
N LYS A 502 2.75 -25.59 -5.30
CA LYS A 502 1.70 -24.91 -4.52
C LYS A 502 2.12 -23.52 -4.01
N VAL A 503 3.41 -23.31 -3.67
CA VAL A 503 3.91 -22.03 -3.12
C VAL A 503 4.61 -21.15 -4.15
N SER A 504 4.61 -21.54 -5.42
CA SER A 504 5.33 -20.85 -6.48
C SER A 504 4.79 -19.44 -6.73
N MET A 505 5.67 -18.44 -6.75
CA MET A 505 5.35 -17.08 -7.20
C MET A 505 4.83 -17.07 -8.65
N LYS A 506 5.25 -18.02 -9.47
CA LYS A 506 4.77 -18.22 -10.84
C LYS A 506 3.24 -18.32 -10.93
N ASN A 507 2.58 -18.88 -9.91
CA ASN A 507 1.12 -19.01 -9.89
C ASN A 507 0.42 -17.65 -9.84
N LEU A 508 0.97 -16.68 -9.09
CA LEU A 508 0.46 -15.32 -9.07
C LEU A 508 0.76 -14.58 -10.38
N LEU A 509 1.98 -14.74 -10.91
CA LEU A 509 2.38 -14.09 -12.16
C LEU A 509 1.55 -14.57 -13.35
N LYS A 510 1.23 -15.87 -13.44
CA LYS A 510 0.36 -16.40 -14.50
C LYS A 510 -1.04 -15.79 -14.49
N LYS A 511 -1.63 -15.60 -13.30
CA LYS A 511 -2.96 -14.98 -13.14
C LYS A 511 -3.04 -13.53 -13.65
N ILE A 512 -1.91 -12.81 -13.68
CA ILE A 512 -1.86 -11.45 -14.23
C ILE A 512 -2.02 -11.49 -15.76
N MET A 513 -1.50 -12.54 -16.39
CA MET A 513 -1.49 -12.72 -17.85
C MET A 513 -2.81 -13.32 -18.39
N GLU A 514 -3.58 -13.95 -17.54
CA GLU A 514 -4.95 -14.43 -17.84
C GLU A 514 -5.96 -13.26 -17.84
#